data_b41d31ddff888459a71fe774ae403e70
#
_entry.id   b41d31ddff888459a71fe774ae403e70
#
_cell.length_a   1.000
_cell.length_b   1.000
_cell.length_c   1.000
_cell.angle_alpha   90.00
_cell.angle_beta   90.00
_cell.angle_gamma   90.00
#
_symmetry.space_group_name_H-M   'P 1'
#
loop_
_entity.id
_entity.type
_entity.pdbx_description
1 polymer ?
#
loop_
_entity_poly.entity_id
_entity_poly.type
_entity_poly.pdbx_seq_one_letter_code
_entity_poly.pdbx_strand_id
1 'polypeptide(L)'
;MNYNKLVKRIAIVGSGVIGASWAAQYLARGFDVIATDPAPGAEENLRKYVANAWPDLTAIGLTEGASQDRLSFSTDMKAALSDADFVQENGPERPDFKIKLYADMDAVTPVDSIIASSSSGIMPSVMQQECKHPERILIGHPFNPPHIIPLVEVVGGAKTA
;
A
#
# COMPACT_ATOMS: atom_id res chain seq x y z
N MET A 1 -20.02 6.39 -3.90
CA MET A 1 -18.81 7.18 -4.25
C MET A 1 -18.28 6.74 -5.60
N ASN A 2 -17.60 7.62 -6.33
CA ASN A 2 -17.03 7.24 -7.63
C ASN A 2 -15.52 7.05 -7.45
N TYR A 3 -15.06 5.80 -7.49
CA TYR A 3 -13.63 5.45 -7.36
C TYR A 3 -12.89 5.45 -8.72
N ASN A 4 -13.45 6.07 -9.75
CA ASN A 4 -12.86 6.15 -11.10
C ASN A 4 -11.86 7.30 -11.24
N LYS A 5 -11.19 7.73 -10.18
CA LYS A 5 -10.14 8.74 -10.29
C LYS A 5 -8.85 8.13 -10.86
N LEU A 6 -8.08 8.96 -11.53
CA LEU A 6 -6.75 8.58 -11.99
C LEU A 6 -5.80 8.44 -10.79
N VAL A 7 -5.29 7.23 -10.56
CA VAL A 7 -4.27 6.98 -9.55
C VAL A 7 -2.92 7.50 -10.04
N LYS A 8 -2.29 8.36 -9.26
CA LYS A 8 -0.94 8.89 -9.52
C LYS A 8 -0.02 8.68 -8.32
N ARG A 9 -0.53 8.85 -7.10
CA ARG A 9 0.22 8.75 -5.86
C ARG A 9 -0.28 7.59 -5.02
N ILE A 10 0.63 6.68 -4.70
CA ILE A 10 0.35 5.48 -3.92
C ILE A 10 1.07 5.58 -2.58
N ALA A 11 0.34 5.36 -1.50
CA ALA A 11 0.92 5.25 -0.17
C ALA A 11 1.12 3.78 0.22
N ILE A 12 2.28 3.48 0.79
CA ILE A 12 2.63 2.18 1.38
C ILE A 12 2.65 2.33 2.89
N VAL A 13 1.79 1.62 3.59
CA VAL A 13 1.76 1.57 5.05
C VAL A 13 2.38 0.26 5.52
N GLY A 14 3.51 0.35 6.22
CA GLY A 14 4.36 -0.80 6.53
C GLY A 14 5.32 -1.12 5.39
N SER A 15 6.61 -0.85 5.61
CA SER A 15 7.68 -0.98 4.60
C SER A 15 8.55 -2.23 4.78
N GLY A 16 8.02 -3.27 5.42
CA GLY A 16 8.63 -4.59 5.46
C GLY A 16 8.77 -5.21 4.06
N VAL A 17 9.17 -6.48 3.98
CA VAL A 17 9.46 -7.16 2.70
C VAL A 17 8.31 -7.02 1.68
N ILE A 18 7.07 -7.23 2.09
CA ILE A 18 5.90 -7.14 1.19
C ILE A 18 5.66 -5.69 0.76
N GLY A 19 5.67 -4.73 1.71
CA GLY A 19 5.48 -3.31 1.39
C GLY A 19 6.59 -2.74 0.51
N ALA A 20 7.85 -3.14 0.75
CA ALA A 20 8.98 -2.74 -0.07
C ALA A 20 8.89 -3.31 -1.50
N SER A 21 8.42 -4.55 -1.63
CA SER A 21 8.17 -5.17 -2.92
C SER A 21 7.05 -4.48 -3.71
N TRP A 22 5.95 -4.10 -3.05
CA TRP A 22 4.89 -3.27 -3.63
C TRP A 22 5.43 -1.90 -4.07
N ALA A 23 6.22 -1.24 -3.22
CA ALA A 23 6.83 0.05 -3.57
C ALA A 23 7.68 -0.07 -4.84
N ALA A 24 8.54 -1.09 -4.94
CA ALA A 24 9.35 -1.34 -6.12
C ALA A 24 8.49 -1.55 -7.38
N GLN A 25 7.42 -2.33 -7.29
CA GLN A 25 6.49 -2.57 -8.40
C GLN A 25 5.81 -1.29 -8.85
N TYR A 26 5.29 -0.47 -7.94
CA TYR A 26 4.61 0.78 -8.30
C TYR A 26 5.57 1.80 -8.92
N LEU A 27 6.79 1.94 -8.39
CA LEU A 27 7.83 2.78 -8.98
C LEU A 27 8.19 2.35 -10.39
N ALA A 28 8.29 1.04 -10.64
CA ALA A 28 8.56 0.48 -11.96
C ALA A 28 7.42 0.72 -12.96
N ARG A 29 6.22 1.05 -12.48
CA ARG A 29 5.05 1.43 -13.29
C ARG A 29 4.84 2.94 -13.37
N GLY A 30 5.80 3.75 -12.89
CA GLY A 30 5.80 5.20 -13.05
C GLY A 30 4.93 5.96 -12.04
N PHE A 31 4.47 5.32 -10.97
CA PHE A 31 3.74 5.99 -9.90
C PHE A 31 4.67 6.75 -8.95
N ASP A 32 4.15 7.82 -8.34
CA ASP A 32 4.75 8.42 -7.17
C ASP A 32 4.41 7.54 -5.95
N VAL A 33 5.41 7.18 -5.17
CA VAL A 33 5.23 6.32 -4.00
C VAL A 33 5.70 7.05 -2.76
N ILE A 34 4.84 7.08 -1.73
CA ILE A 34 5.22 7.47 -0.40
C ILE A 34 5.05 6.30 0.56
N ALA A 35 6.10 5.94 1.28
CA ALA A 35 6.01 4.90 2.30
C ALA A 35 6.01 5.49 3.70
N THR A 36 5.31 4.83 4.62
CA THR A 36 5.32 5.17 6.04
C THR A 36 5.51 3.93 6.90
N ASP A 37 6.41 4.05 7.86
CA ASP A 37 6.70 2.99 8.83
C ASP A 37 7.35 3.63 10.07
N PRO A 38 6.90 3.32 11.31
CA PRO A 38 7.48 3.88 12.52
C PRO A 38 8.79 3.19 12.95
N ALA A 39 9.18 2.08 12.32
CA ALA A 39 10.34 1.30 12.75
C ALA A 39 11.66 2.03 12.45
N PRO A 40 12.63 2.02 13.37
CA PRO A 40 13.97 2.55 13.12
C PRO A 40 14.62 1.87 11.90
N GLY A 41 15.25 2.66 11.03
CA GLY A 41 15.94 2.13 9.84
C GLY A 41 15.01 1.68 8.70
N ALA A 42 13.69 1.86 8.84
CA ALA A 42 12.71 1.42 7.85
C ALA A 42 12.94 2.04 6.46
N GLU A 43 13.25 3.35 6.40
CA GLU A 43 13.53 4.03 5.14
C GLU A 43 14.78 3.46 4.44
N GLU A 44 15.87 3.26 5.17
CA GLU A 44 17.10 2.70 4.60
C GLU A 44 16.88 1.30 4.05
N ASN A 45 16.21 0.45 4.81
CA ASN A 45 15.89 -0.92 4.39
C ASN A 45 14.97 -0.94 3.16
N LEU A 46 13.97 -0.06 3.11
CA LEU A 46 13.08 0.10 1.97
C LEU A 46 13.85 0.49 0.70
N ARG A 47 14.68 1.54 0.79
CA ARG A 47 15.48 2.00 -0.36
C ARG A 47 16.44 0.94 -0.86
N LYS A 48 17.09 0.22 0.06
CA LYS A 48 17.95 -0.92 -0.27
C LYS A 48 17.20 -2.04 -0.97
N TYR A 49 16.00 -2.38 -0.49
CA TYR A 49 15.15 -3.40 -1.12
C TYR A 49 14.76 -2.99 -2.55
N VAL A 50 14.30 -1.76 -2.74
CA VAL A 50 13.92 -1.23 -4.06
C VAL A 50 15.11 -1.28 -5.01
N ALA A 51 16.29 -0.83 -4.58
CA ALA A 51 17.50 -0.87 -5.39
C ALA A 51 17.88 -2.30 -5.80
N ASN A 52 17.75 -3.27 -4.89
CA ASN A 52 18.03 -4.68 -5.17
C ASN A 52 17.02 -5.33 -6.13
N ALA A 53 15.76 -4.90 -6.08
CA ALA A 53 14.70 -5.39 -6.98
C ALA A 53 14.75 -4.76 -8.38
N TRP A 54 15.40 -3.62 -8.53
CA TRP A 54 15.37 -2.82 -9.76
C TRP A 54 15.92 -3.50 -11.00
N PRO A 55 17.03 -4.30 -10.94
CA PRO A 55 17.51 -5.06 -12.09
C PRO A 55 16.48 -6.05 -12.64
N ASP A 56 15.76 -6.76 -11.77
CA ASP A 56 14.72 -7.71 -12.19
C ASP A 56 13.54 -6.98 -12.83
N LEU A 57 13.11 -5.86 -12.25
CA LEU A 57 12.06 -5.01 -12.80
C LEU A 57 12.45 -4.42 -14.16
N THR A 58 13.72 -4.05 -14.32
CA THR A 58 14.25 -3.58 -15.60
C THR A 58 14.21 -4.69 -16.66
N ALA A 59 14.57 -5.92 -16.29
CA ALA A 59 14.52 -7.09 -17.18
C ALA A 59 13.06 -7.45 -17.59
N ILE A 60 12.11 -7.29 -16.67
CA ILE A 60 10.68 -7.51 -16.94
C ILE A 60 10.12 -6.41 -17.85
N GLY A 61 10.63 -5.19 -17.73
CA GLY A 61 10.22 -4.00 -18.48
C GLY A 61 9.64 -2.89 -17.60
N LEU A 62 10.28 -1.74 -17.65
CA LEU A 62 9.83 -0.52 -16.98
C LEU A 62 8.84 0.23 -17.88
N THR A 63 7.86 0.89 -17.27
CA THR A 63 6.98 1.83 -18.01
C THR A 63 7.63 3.20 -18.12
N GLU A 64 7.11 4.02 -19.03
CA GLU A 64 7.51 5.42 -19.12
C GLU A 64 7.34 6.14 -17.79
N GLY A 65 8.33 6.94 -17.37
CA GLY A 65 8.35 7.64 -16.09
C GLY A 65 8.77 6.80 -14.88
N ALA A 66 9.11 5.52 -15.07
CA ALA A 66 9.63 4.68 -13.98
C ALA A 66 10.95 5.24 -13.43
N SER A 67 11.02 5.46 -12.12
CA SER A 67 12.24 5.92 -11.44
C SER A 67 12.18 5.59 -9.94
N GLN A 68 13.32 5.19 -9.38
CA GLN A 68 13.47 5.05 -7.93
C GLN A 68 13.40 6.40 -7.18
N ASP A 69 13.70 7.52 -7.87
CA ASP A 69 13.65 8.87 -7.31
C ASP A 69 12.22 9.34 -6.99
N ARG A 70 11.20 8.62 -7.48
CA ARG A 70 9.79 8.87 -7.15
C ARG A 70 9.37 8.29 -5.81
N LEU A 71 10.31 7.68 -5.06
CA LEU A 71 10.09 7.17 -3.71
C LEU A 71 10.36 8.26 -2.66
N SER A 72 9.36 8.55 -1.85
CA SER A 72 9.45 9.36 -0.64
C SER A 72 9.11 8.55 0.61
N PHE A 73 9.50 9.03 1.78
CA PHE A 73 9.27 8.37 3.06
C PHE A 73 8.89 9.38 4.14
N SER A 74 7.99 8.99 5.02
CA SER A 74 7.62 9.75 6.21
C SER A 74 7.33 8.82 7.38
N THR A 75 7.77 9.15 8.57
CA THR A 75 7.33 8.47 9.81
C THR A 75 5.95 8.94 10.28
N ASP A 76 5.44 10.04 9.72
CA ASP A 76 4.09 10.56 9.98
C ASP A 76 3.11 9.97 8.96
N MET A 77 2.27 9.05 9.43
CA MET A 77 1.25 8.39 8.62
C MET A 77 0.24 9.40 8.04
N LYS A 78 -0.14 10.43 8.79
CA LYS A 78 -1.06 11.45 8.30
C LYS A 78 -0.47 12.21 7.12
N ALA A 79 0.80 12.61 7.22
CA ALA A 79 1.49 13.27 6.12
C ALA A 79 1.62 12.37 4.88
N ALA A 80 1.81 11.05 5.09
CA ALA A 80 1.94 10.10 3.99
C ALA A 80 0.61 9.84 3.25
N LEU A 81 -0.53 9.85 3.96
CA LEU A 81 -1.83 9.44 3.41
C LEU A 81 -2.72 10.58 2.95
N SER A 82 -2.47 11.82 3.38
CA SER A 82 -3.39 12.96 3.20
C SER A 82 -3.71 13.31 1.73
N ASP A 83 -2.87 12.92 0.79
CA ASP A 83 -3.03 13.16 -0.65
C ASP A 83 -2.80 11.87 -1.49
N ALA A 84 -2.88 10.70 -0.85
CA ALA A 84 -2.78 9.42 -1.54
C ALA A 84 -4.03 9.13 -2.38
N ASP A 85 -3.85 8.62 -3.60
CA ASP A 85 -4.94 8.15 -4.44
C ASP A 85 -5.30 6.69 -4.17
N PHE A 86 -4.33 5.92 -3.67
CA PHE A 86 -4.45 4.52 -3.32
C PHE A 86 -3.51 4.20 -2.15
N VAL A 87 -3.95 3.36 -1.23
CA VAL A 87 -3.16 2.92 -0.08
C VAL A 87 -3.01 1.40 -0.11
N GLN A 88 -1.77 0.90 -0.02
CA GLN A 88 -1.46 -0.52 0.18
C GLN A 88 -0.92 -0.71 1.60
N GLU A 89 -1.68 -1.39 2.44
CA GLU A 89 -1.34 -1.66 3.84
C GLU A 89 -0.69 -3.03 3.98
N ASN A 90 0.44 -3.08 4.73
CA ASN A 90 1.29 -4.25 4.90
C ASN A 90 1.76 -4.42 6.36
N GLY A 91 0.98 -3.94 7.31
CA GLY A 91 1.30 -4.02 8.74
C GLY A 91 1.12 -5.42 9.32
N PRO A 92 1.41 -5.59 10.62
CA PRO A 92 1.33 -6.88 11.30
C PRO A 92 -0.02 -7.58 11.17
N GLU A 93 0.02 -8.91 11.03
CA GLU A 93 -1.17 -9.77 10.84
C GLU A 93 -1.84 -10.06 12.19
N ARG A 94 -2.38 -8.99 12.82
CA ARG A 94 -3.06 -9.02 14.12
C ARG A 94 -4.39 -8.28 14.03
N PRO A 95 -5.54 -8.91 14.32
CA PRO A 95 -6.87 -8.30 14.18
C PRO A 95 -7.05 -7.01 14.98
N ASP A 96 -6.68 -7.00 16.26
CA ASP A 96 -6.76 -5.85 17.16
C ASP A 96 -5.96 -4.65 16.65
N PHE A 97 -4.75 -4.91 16.15
CA PHE A 97 -3.89 -3.90 15.55
C PHE A 97 -4.50 -3.34 14.25
N LYS A 98 -4.99 -4.22 13.38
CA LYS A 98 -5.56 -3.80 12.09
C LYS A 98 -6.85 -3.00 12.25
N ILE A 99 -7.74 -3.36 13.17
CA ILE A 99 -8.96 -2.57 13.43
C ILE A 99 -8.60 -1.11 13.74
N LYS A 100 -7.66 -0.90 14.67
CA LYS A 100 -7.20 0.44 15.03
C LYS A 100 -6.48 1.14 13.88
N LEU A 101 -5.55 0.46 13.23
CA LEU A 101 -4.79 1.02 12.09
C LEU A 101 -5.73 1.49 10.98
N TYR A 102 -6.75 0.69 10.64
CA TYR A 102 -7.71 1.03 9.58
C TYR A 102 -8.60 2.22 9.97
N ALA A 103 -9.01 2.33 11.22
CA ALA A 103 -9.71 3.52 11.71
C ALA A 103 -8.84 4.79 11.61
N ASP A 104 -7.56 4.68 11.97
CA ASP A 104 -6.60 5.78 11.90
C ASP A 104 -6.31 6.17 10.43
N MET A 105 -6.12 5.20 9.53
CA MET A 105 -5.93 5.44 8.09
C MET A 105 -7.17 6.06 7.45
N ASP A 106 -8.35 5.52 7.75
CA ASP A 106 -9.63 6.02 7.22
C ASP A 106 -9.88 7.48 7.59
N ALA A 107 -9.45 7.90 8.79
CA ALA A 107 -9.63 9.28 9.26
C ALA A 107 -8.77 10.31 8.50
N VAL A 108 -7.68 9.90 7.85
CA VAL A 108 -6.70 10.81 7.24
C VAL A 108 -6.56 10.66 5.73
N THR A 109 -6.99 9.53 5.17
CA THR A 109 -6.94 9.28 3.71
C THR A 109 -8.13 9.96 3.00
N PRO A 110 -7.94 10.56 1.82
CA PRO A 110 -9.04 11.13 1.04
C PRO A 110 -10.17 10.12 0.83
N VAL A 111 -11.43 10.56 0.95
CA VAL A 111 -12.61 9.67 0.96
C VAL A 111 -12.82 8.90 -0.35
N ASP A 112 -12.28 9.40 -1.45
CA ASP A 112 -12.33 8.80 -2.78
C ASP A 112 -11.14 7.87 -3.09
N SER A 113 -10.28 7.61 -2.10
CA SER A 113 -9.13 6.72 -2.24
C SER A 113 -9.44 5.32 -1.69
N ILE A 114 -8.96 4.30 -2.38
CA ILE A 114 -9.10 2.90 -1.95
C ILE A 114 -8.00 2.58 -0.93
N ILE A 115 -8.34 1.79 0.08
CA ILE A 115 -7.40 1.24 1.06
C ILE A 115 -7.43 -0.29 0.92
N ALA A 116 -6.35 -0.85 0.38
CA ALA A 116 -6.17 -2.28 0.19
C ALA A 116 -5.22 -2.87 1.24
N SER A 117 -5.56 -4.04 1.75
CA SER A 117 -4.71 -4.80 2.69
C SER A 117 -3.97 -5.93 1.97
N SER A 118 -2.71 -6.14 2.33
CA SER A 118 -1.96 -7.35 1.96
C SER A 118 -2.22 -8.54 2.89
N SER A 119 -3.19 -8.45 3.80
CA SER A 119 -3.53 -9.53 4.74
C SER A 119 -3.95 -10.80 4.01
N SER A 120 -3.46 -11.96 4.50
CA SER A 120 -3.83 -13.28 4.00
C SER A 120 -4.89 -13.98 4.86
N GLY A 121 -5.04 -13.61 6.13
CA GLY A 121 -5.85 -14.35 7.09
C GLY A 121 -6.92 -13.52 7.81
N ILE A 122 -6.92 -12.20 7.68
CA ILE A 122 -7.89 -11.32 8.36
C ILE A 122 -8.92 -10.81 7.34
N MET A 123 -10.19 -11.10 7.59
CA MET A 123 -11.28 -10.67 6.72
C MET A 123 -11.38 -9.14 6.66
N PRO A 124 -11.66 -8.53 5.49
CA PRO A 124 -11.88 -7.08 5.40
C PRO A 124 -12.98 -6.58 6.34
N SER A 125 -14.03 -7.38 6.56
CA SER A 125 -15.11 -7.04 7.49
C SER A 125 -14.64 -6.79 8.93
N VAL A 126 -13.52 -7.39 9.35
CA VAL A 126 -12.89 -7.12 10.66
C VAL A 126 -12.23 -5.75 10.64
N MET A 127 -11.47 -5.44 9.59
CA MET A 127 -10.77 -4.14 9.44
C MET A 127 -11.75 -2.97 9.32
N GLN A 128 -12.95 -3.22 8.77
CA GLN A 128 -13.99 -2.22 8.54
C GLN A 128 -14.73 -1.78 9.82
N GLN A 129 -14.54 -2.45 10.96
CA GLN A 129 -15.41 -2.31 12.13
C GLN A 129 -15.50 -0.88 12.67
N GLU A 130 -14.39 -0.18 12.76
CA GLU A 130 -14.29 1.17 13.33
C GLU A 130 -14.11 2.28 12.27
N CYS A 131 -14.19 1.94 10.99
CA CYS A 131 -14.03 2.89 9.89
C CYS A 131 -15.32 3.67 9.64
N LYS A 132 -15.17 4.96 9.30
CA LYS A 132 -16.27 5.83 8.87
C LYS A 132 -16.67 5.59 7.42
N HIS A 133 -15.70 5.23 6.57
CA HIS A 133 -15.84 4.96 5.14
C HIS A 133 -15.41 3.52 4.81
N PRO A 134 -16.10 2.50 5.37
CA PRO A 134 -15.70 1.09 5.21
C PRO A 134 -15.85 0.57 3.78
N GLU A 135 -16.64 1.23 2.94
CA GLU A 135 -16.98 0.81 1.57
C GLU A 135 -15.77 0.80 0.63
N ARG A 136 -14.68 1.51 0.98
CA ARG A 136 -13.44 1.62 0.20
C ARG A 136 -12.32 0.68 0.66
N ILE A 137 -12.62 -0.18 1.65
CA ILE A 137 -11.65 -1.09 2.25
C ILE A 137 -11.84 -2.49 1.69
N LEU A 138 -10.75 -3.09 1.21
CA LEU A 138 -10.73 -4.43 0.64
C LEU A 138 -9.38 -5.12 0.89
N ILE A 139 -9.29 -6.40 0.58
CA ILE A 139 -8.02 -7.12 0.45
C ILE A 139 -7.50 -6.96 -0.97
N GLY A 140 -6.24 -6.60 -1.10
CA GLY A 140 -5.43 -6.74 -2.30
C GLY A 140 -4.24 -7.62 -1.98
N HIS A 141 -4.48 -8.93 -1.82
CA HIS A 141 -3.48 -9.90 -1.36
C HIS A 141 -2.52 -10.28 -2.49
N PRO A 142 -1.21 -9.99 -2.33
CA PRO A 142 -0.23 -10.32 -3.35
C PRO A 142 0.24 -11.77 -3.24
N PHE A 143 0.79 -12.27 -4.35
CA PHE A 143 1.67 -13.43 -4.33
C PHE A 143 3.12 -12.97 -4.22
N ASN A 144 3.88 -13.58 -3.32
CA ASN A 144 5.22 -13.13 -2.96
C ASN A 144 6.30 -13.71 -3.91
N PRO A 145 7.18 -12.90 -4.49
CA PRO A 145 7.30 -11.45 -4.28
C PRO A 145 6.39 -10.64 -5.24
N PRO A 146 5.64 -9.63 -4.72
CA PRO A 146 4.72 -8.82 -5.53
C PRO A 146 5.32 -8.15 -6.75
N HIS A 147 6.59 -7.76 -6.71
CA HIS A 147 7.26 -7.10 -7.85
C HIS A 147 7.58 -8.04 -9.01
N ILE A 148 7.51 -9.37 -8.80
CA ILE A 148 7.78 -10.39 -9.82
C ILE A 148 6.50 -11.10 -10.27
N ILE A 149 5.60 -11.42 -9.33
CA ILE A 149 4.40 -12.21 -9.62
C ILE A 149 3.21 -11.27 -9.82
N PRO A 150 2.70 -11.09 -11.06
CA PRO A 150 1.65 -10.12 -11.36
C PRO A 150 0.25 -10.69 -11.05
N LEU A 151 0.05 -11.25 -9.87
CA LEU A 151 -1.20 -11.86 -9.43
C LEU A 151 -1.61 -11.29 -8.08
N VAL A 152 -2.85 -10.84 -7.99
CA VAL A 152 -3.44 -10.28 -6.78
C VAL A 152 -4.83 -10.87 -6.57
N GLU A 153 -5.09 -11.39 -5.38
CA GLU A 153 -6.45 -11.75 -4.95
C GLU A 153 -7.16 -10.51 -4.41
N VAL A 154 -8.34 -10.23 -4.94
CA VAL A 154 -9.16 -9.10 -4.48
C VAL A 154 -10.39 -9.64 -3.75
N VAL A 155 -10.54 -9.27 -2.46
CA VAL A 155 -11.65 -9.74 -1.62
C VAL A 155 -12.30 -8.54 -0.92
N GLY A 156 -13.61 -8.38 -1.15
CA GLY A 156 -14.42 -7.39 -0.44
C GLY A 156 -14.86 -7.88 0.94
N GLY A 157 -15.10 -6.95 1.84
CA GLY A 157 -15.77 -7.20 3.12
C GLY A 157 -17.28 -6.97 3.02
N ALA A 158 -17.98 -7.17 4.13
CA ALA A 158 -19.44 -7.01 4.19
C ALA A 158 -19.94 -5.61 3.84
N LYS A 159 -19.07 -4.60 3.94
CA LYS A 159 -19.39 -3.19 3.67
C LYS A 159 -18.64 -2.62 2.45
N THR A 160 -17.87 -3.42 1.73
CA THR A 160 -17.17 -2.96 0.50
C THR A 160 -18.19 -2.70 -0.61
N ALA A 161 -18.01 -1.56 -1.35
CA ALA A 161 -18.89 -1.14 -2.44
C ALA A 161 -18.67 -1.96 -3.72
#